data_260e8cb2b644c273f2d50c28362db2fe
#
_entry.id   260e8cb2b644c273f2d50c28362db2fe
#
_cell.length_a   1.000
_cell.length_b   1.000
_cell.length_c   1.000
_cell.angle_alpha   90.00
_cell.angle_beta   90.00
_cell.angle_gamma   90.00
#
_symmetry.space_group_name_H-M   'P 1'
#
loop_
_entity.id
_entity.type
_entity.pdbx_description
1 polymer ?
#
loop_
_entity_poly.entity_id
_entity_poly.type
_entity_poly.pdbx_seq_one_letter_code
_entity_poly.pdbx_strand_id
1 'polypeptide(L)'
;MQAVTLGPAGTYSHRAARAVADDVSFRESVTSIVESVADGEYHRGVVPIENSIEGSVTTTLDALAENDVAVVRELVTPIRHALISQTGDFETVASHAQALAQCRAYLESEYPDANREAVASTARGVERAREDSSVAAIAHPDNAEELTVLAEDIQERTSNATRFFVVAPANERSRAGGKTSLVVYPSANYPGLLLSLLEPFAQRDINLTRVESRPSGERLGDYVFHVDFEAGLYEERTEEALAEVEALAENGWVRKLGSYDTEHVLFGSD
;
A
#
# COMPACT_ATOMS: atom_id res chain seq x y z
N MET A 1 -6.87 18.12 10.16
CA MET A 1 -7.39 17.38 8.98
C MET A 1 -7.60 15.95 9.43
N GLN A 2 -8.69 15.31 9.00
CA GLN A 2 -9.01 13.94 9.40
C GLN A 2 -8.67 12.98 8.25
N ALA A 3 -8.06 11.84 8.60
CA ALA A 3 -7.79 10.75 7.67
C ALA A 3 -8.41 9.43 8.17
N VAL A 4 -8.67 8.53 7.24
CA VAL A 4 -9.15 7.17 7.51
C VAL A 4 -8.21 6.13 6.92
N THR A 5 -8.00 5.03 7.64
CA THR A 5 -7.12 3.94 7.19
C THR A 5 -7.55 2.59 7.77
N LEU A 6 -6.84 1.51 7.41
CA LEU A 6 -7.04 0.19 8.02
C LEU A 6 -6.58 0.19 9.48
N GLY A 7 -7.41 -0.35 10.38
CA GLY A 7 -7.04 -0.63 11.76
C GLY A 7 -6.24 -1.93 11.94
N PRO A 8 -5.83 -2.23 13.17
CA PRO A 8 -5.90 -1.39 14.36
C PRO A 8 -4.80 -0.32 14.44
N ALA A 9 -4.79 0.46 15.52
CA ALA A 9 -3.70 1.36 15.86
C ALA A 9 -2.36 0.60 15.96
N GLY A 10 -1.23 1.29 15.69
CA GLY A 10 0.11 0.67 15.72
C GLY A 10 0.49 -0.12 14.46
N THR A 11 -0.42 -0.29 13.48
CA THR A 11 -0.09 -0.91 12.17
C THR A 11 0.68 0.04 11.27
N TYR A 12 1.31 -0.48 10.20
CA TYR A 12 1.96 0.34 9.17
C TYR A 12 0.97 1.27 8.47
N SER A 13 -0.28 0.83 8.26
CA SER A 13 -1.35 1.69 7.72
C SER A 13 -1.66 2.87 8.64
N HIS A 14 -1.76 2.64 9.96
CA HIS A 14 -1.93 3.71 10.94
C HIS A 14 -0.78 4.71 10.91
N ARG A 15 0.47 4.24 10.85
CA ARG A 15 1.66 5.10 10.77
C ARG A 15 1.66 5.94 9.50
N ALA A 16 1.38 5.33 8.34
CA ALA A 16 1.26 6.07 7.09
C ALA A 16 0.17 7.15 7.17
N ALA A 17 -0.97 6.86 7.81
CA ALA A 17 -2.04 7.84 8.01
C ALA A 17 -1.64 8.98 8.96
N ARG A 18 -0.83 8.70 9.99
CA ARG A 18 -0.28 9.72 10.90
C ARG A 18 0.67 10.71 10.21
N ALA A 19 1.34 10.31 9.13
CA ALA A 19 2.12 11.22 8.29
C ALA A 19 1.24 12.18 7.46
N VAL A 20 -0.07 11.89 7.35
CA VAL A 20 -1.03 12.70 6.59
C VAL A 20 -1.86 13.59 7.49
N ALA A 21 -2.28 13.09 8.67
CA ALA A 21 -3.21 13.78 9.56
C ALA A 21 -2.99 13.39 11.02
N ASP A 22 -3.27 14.35 11.94
CA ASP A 22 -3.19 14.11 13.38
C ASP A 22 -4.37 13.29 13.90
N ASP A 23 -5.55 13.44 13.27
CA ASP A 23 -6.78 12.72 13.61
C ASP A 23 -6.99 11.58 12.60
N VAL A 24 -6.87 10.33 13.07
CA VAL A 24 -6.95 9.12 12.25
C VAL A 24 -8.08 8.23 12.75
N SER A 25 -9.01 7.93 11.87
CA SER A 25 -10.09 6.96 12.07
C SER A 25 -9.76 5.63 11.38
N PHE A 26 -10.43 4.56 11.81
CA PHE A 26 -10.21 3.22 11.25
C PHE A 26 -11.45 2.65 10.59
N ARG A 27 -11.22 1.84 9.55
CA ARG A 27 -12.20 0.99 8.88
C ARG A 27 -11.66 -0.44 8.77
N GLU A 28 -12.57 -1.39 8.60
CA GLU A 28 -12.24 -2.81 8.55
C GLU A 28 -11.73 -3.26 7.18
N SER A 29 -12.04 -2.51 6.10
CA SER A 29 -11.64 -2.85 4.74
C SER A 29 -11.15 -1.64 3.94
N VAL A 30 -10.29 -1.90 2.95
CA VAL A 30 -9.84 -0.88 2.00
C VAL A 30 -11.02 -0.32 1.19
N THR A 31 -11.94 -1.18 0.78
CA THR A 31 -13.13 -0.77 0.02
C THR A 31 -13.93 0.27 0.80
N SER A 32 -14.22 0.02 2.08
CA SER A 32 -14.96 0.99 2.92
C SER A 32 -14.19 2.30 3.17
N ILE A 33 -12.85 2.27 3.13
CA ILE A 33 -12.03 3.50 3.20
C ILE A 33 -12.24 4.32 1.92
N VAL A 34 -12.08 3.70 0.75
CA VAL A 34 -12.20 4.39 -0.55
C VAL A 34 -13.62 4.93 -0.76
N GLU A 35 -14.63 4.13 -0.45
CA GLU A 35 -16.05 4.54 -0.51
C GLU A 35 -16.33 5.75 0.40
N SER A 36 -15.87 5.72 1.66
CA SER A 36 -16.10 6.82 2.61
C SER A 36 -15.43 8.14 2.18
N VAL A 37 -14.33 8.06 1.41
CA VAL A 37 -13.72 9.24 0.79
C VAL A 37 -14.49 9.69 -0.45
N ALA A 38 -14.93 8.76 -1.29
CA ALA A 38 -15.73 9.08 -2.47
C ALA A 38 -17.05 9.78 -2.09
N ASP A 39 -17.68 9.32 -1.00
CA ASP A 39 -18.92 9.88 -0.44
C ASP A 39 -18.71 11.21 0.31
N GLY A 40 -17.44 11.62 0.53
CA GLY A 40 -17.08 12.86 1.23
C GLY A 40 -17.21 12.77 2.75
N GLU A 41 -17.34 11.57 3.34
CA GLU A 41 -17.33 11.36 4.78
C GLU A 41 -15.96 11.70 5.39
N TYR A 42 -14.88 11.38 4.66
CA TYR A 42 -13.50 11.71 5.02
C TYR A 42 -12.80 12.50 3.92
N HIS A 43 -11.93 13.44 4.35
CA HIS A 43 -11.12 14.24 3.42
C HIS A 43 -9.95 13.46 2.83
N ARG A 44 -9.43 12.46 3.57
CA ARG A 44 -8.29 11.65 3.14
C ARG A 44 -8.48 10.19 3.56
N GLY A 45 -8.17 9.30 2.63
CA GLY A 45 -8.00 7.88 2.92
C GLY A 45 -6.54 7.48 2.68
N VAL A 46 -5.99 6.64 3.54
CA VAL A 46 -4.64 6.08 3.35
C VAL A 46 -4.76 4.57 3.19
N VAL A 47 -4.42 4.08 2.00
CA VAL A 47 -4.61 2.68 1.62
C VAL A 47 -3.33 2.06 1.09
N PRO A 48 -2.97 0.82 1.50
CA PRO A 48 -1.81 0.13 0.94
C PRO A 48 -2.10 -0.25 -0.51
N ILE A 49 -1.13 0.01 -1.41
CA ILE A 49 -1.26 -0.31 -2.84
C ILE A 49 -0.37 -1.48 -3.25
N GLU A 50 0.80 -1.59 -2.62
CA GLU A 50 1.80 -2.59 -2.95
C GLU A 50 2.77 -2.80 -1.80
N ASN A 51 3.20 -4.05 -1.58
CA ASN A 51 4.35 -4.38 -0.76
C ASN A 51 5.43 -4.98 -1.66
N SER A 52 6.70 -4.59 -1.47
CA SER A 52 7.81 -5.00 -2.34
C SER A 52 8.12 -6.50 -2.34
N ILE A 53 7.55 -7.27 -1.39
CA ILE A 53 7.72 -8.73 -1.27
C ILE A 53 6.45 -9.47 -1.71
N GLU A 54 5.27 -8.98 -1.31
CA GLU A 54 3.98 -9.65 -1.57
C GLU A 54 3.31 -9.20 -2.86
N GLY A 55 3.74 -8.05 -3.41
CA GLY A 55 3.16 -7.48 -4.62
C GLY A 55 1.94 -6.60 -4.35
N SER A 56 1.07 -6.50 -5.34
CA SER A 56 -0.07 -5.58 -5.34
C SER A 56 -1.17 -5.98 -4.35
N VAL A 57 -1.75 -4.96 -3.67
CA VAL A 57 -2.95 -5.14 -2.84
C VAL A 57 -4.18 -5.07 -3.73
N THR A 58 -4.64 -6.22 -4.19
CA THR A 58 -5.69 -6.36 -5.23
C THR A 58 -7.01 -5.69 -4.82
N THR A 59 -7.38 -5.75 -3.54
CA THR A 59 -8.59 -5.08 -3.03
C THR A 59 -8.53 -3.56 -3.16
N THR A 60 -7.33 -2.96 -3.05
CA THR A 60 -7.15 -1.52 -3.29
C THR A 60 -7.32 -1.19 -4.78
N LEU A 61 -6.76 -2.02 -5.65
CA LEU A 61 -6.90 -1.83 -7.10
C LEU A 61 -8.35 -1.87 -7.52
N ASP A 62 -9.09 -2.89 -7.06
CA ASP A 62 -10.51 -3.05 -7.37
C ASP A 62 -11.32 -1.84 -6.85
N ALA A 63 -11.10 -1.41 -5.60
CA ALA A 63 -11.78 -0.23 -5.04
C ALA A 63 -11.49 1.06 -5.81
N LEU A 64 -10.25 1.28 -6.29
CA LEU A 64 -9.87 2.44 -7.12
C LEU A 64 -10.49 2.37 -8.53
N ALA A 65 -10.71 1.17 -9.06
CA ALA A 65 -11.40 0.98 -10.34
C ALA A 65 -12.91 1.25 -10.23
N GLU A 66 -13.52 0.96 -9.09
CA GLU A 66 -14.96 1.07 -8.87
C GLU A 66 -15.40 2.47 -8.41
N ASN A 67 -14.54 3.21 -7.71
CA ASN A 67 -14.87 4.49 -7.08
C ASN A 67 -14.20 5.69 -7.76
N ASP A 68 -14.90 6.82 -7.85
CA ASP A 68 -14.32 8.07 -8.36
C ASP A 68 -13.63 8.86 -7.24
N VAL A 69 -12.34 8.55 -7.06
CA VAL A 69 -11.45 9.23 -6.12
C VAL A 69 -10.19 9.74 -6.82
N ALA A 70 -9.50 10.67 -6.20
CA ALA A 70 -8.19 11.14 -6.64
C ALA A 70 -7.08 10.55 -5.77
N VAL A 71 -5.94 10.20 -6.36
CA VAL A 71 -4.67 9.98 -5.64
C VAL A 71 -3.93 11.30 -5.61
N VAL A 72 -3.60 11.78 -4.40
CA VAL A 72 -2.98 13.09 -4.18
C VAL A 72 -1.56 13.02 -3.63
N ARG A 73 -1.15 11.88 -3.08
CA ARG A 73 0.21 11.59 -2.61
C ARG A 73 0.49 10.09 -2.66
N GLU A 74 1.76 9.74 -2.80
CA GLU A 74 2.27 8.39 -2.57
C GLU A 74 3.21 8.40 -1.37
N LEU A 75 3.00 7.49 -0.42
CA LEU A 75 3.89 7.30 0.71
C LEU A 75 4.60 5.95 0.56
N VAL A 76 5.92 5.95 0.72
CA VAL A 76 6.73 4.73 0.74
C VAL A 76 7.32 4.56 2.13
N THR A 77 6.97 3.47 2.77
CA THR A 77 7.36 3.18 4.16
C THR A 77 8.22 1.93 4.19
N PRO A 78 9.47 2.00 4.67
CA PRO A 78 10.26 0.80 4.91
C PRO A 78 9.62 -0.05 6.00
N ILE A 79 9.62 -1.35 5.79
CA ILE A 79 9.16 -2.32 6.78
C ILE A 79 10.35 -2.76 7.60
N ARG A 80 10.39 -2.38 8.87
CA ARG A 80 11.40 -2.74 9.83
C ARG A 80 10.78 -3.59 10.93
N HIS A 81 11.49 -4.62 11.34
CA HIS A 81 11.06 -5.53 12.39
C HIS A 81 12.04 -5.54 13.54
N ALA A 82 11.49 -5.46 14.74
CA ALA A 82 12.21 -5.62 16.00
C ALA A 82 11.60 -6.77 16.80
N LEU A 83 12.41 -7.42 17.62
CA LEU A 83 11.97 -8.34 18.65
C LEU A 83 11.72 -7.55 19.93
N ILE A 84 10.51 -7.63 20.45
CA ILE A 84 10.02 -6.82 21.57
C ILE A 84 9.44 -7.73 22.64
N SER A 85 9.80 -7.53 23.91
CA SER A 85 9.31 -8.32 25.02
C SER A 85 9.29 -7.52 26.33
N GLN A 86 8.58 -7.98 27.35
CA GLN A 86 8.68 -7.43 28.71
C GLN A 86 10.05 -7.74 29.33
N THR A 87 10.58 -8.91 29.04
CA THR A 87 11.85 -9.42 29.57
C THR A 87 12.62 -10.11 28.45
N GLY A 88 13.90 -10.45 28.67
CA GLY A 88 14.70 -11.24 27.72
C GLY A 88 14.37 -12.74 27.74
N ASP A 89 13.50 -13.20 28.63
CA ASP A 89 13.12 -14.59 28.79
C ASP A 89 11.68 -14.82 28.38
N PHE A 90 11.46 -15.57 27.28
CA PHE A 90 10.16 -15.87 26.70
C PHE A 90 10.17 -17.24 26.01
N GLU A 91 8.99 -17.85 25.89
CA GLU A 91 8.80 -19.18 25.28
C GLU A 91 8.15 -19.09 23.89
N THR A 92 7.49 -17.97 23.59
CA THR A 92 6.70 -17.80 22.35
C THR A 92 7.01 -16.45 21.69
N VAL A 93 7.10 -16.46 20.37
CA VAL A 93 7.18 -15.24 19.55
C VAL A 93 5.88 -15.11 18.74
N ALA A 94 5.10 -14.07 19.02
CA ALA A 94 3.81 -13.80 18.38
C ALA A 94 3.91 -12.63 17.37
N SER A 95 3.43 -12.83 16.15
CA SER A 95 3.30 -11.76 15.16
C SER A 95 2.40 -12.17 13.99
N HIS A 96 2.17 -11.26 13.04
CA HIS A 96 1.59 -11.63 11.76
C HIS A 96 2.46 -12.69 11.05
N ALA A 97 1.82 -13.65 10.40
CA ALA A 97 2.52 -14.77 9.76
C ALA A 97 3.65 -14.32 8.81
N GLN A 98 3.44 -13.23 8.08
CA GLN A 98 4.43 -12.65 7.19
C GLN A 98 5.66 -12.12 7.94
N ALA A 99 5.49 -11.40 9.06
CA ALA A 99 6.60 -10.88 9.86
C ALA A 99 7.42 -12.03 10.46
N LEU A 100 6.76 -13.09 10.94
CA LEU A 100 7.43 -14.32 11.37
C LEU A 100 8.26 -14.95 10.26
N ALA A 101 7.72 -15.01 9.04
CA ALA A 101 8.42 -15.55 7.87
C ALA A 101 9.62 -14.70 7.47
N GLN A 102 9.49 -13.37 7.50
CA GLN A 102 10.56 -12.42 7.16
C GLN A 102 11.71 -12.40 8.18
N CYS A 103 11.46 -12.82 9.42
CA CYS A 103 12.46 -12.88 10.51
C CYS A 103 12.87 -14.31 10.85
N ARG A 104 12.55 -15.28 9.98
CA ARG A 104 12.75 -16.70 10.28
C ARG A 104 14.19 -17.05 10.56
N ALA A 105 15.13 -16.60 9.72
CA ALA A 105 16.55 -16.93 9.90
C ALA A 105 17.11 -16.39 11.22
N TYR A 106 16.72 -15.18 11.63
CA TYR A 106 17.08 -14.62 12.92
C TYR A 106 16.53 -15.47 14.08
N LEU A 107 15.24 -15.83 14.04
CA LEU A 107 14.62 -16.63 15.08
C LEU A 107 15.19 -18.05 15.17
N GLU A 108 15.58 -18.66 14.05
CA GLU A 108 16.21 -19.98 14.01
C GLU A 108 17.62 -19.96 14.60
N SER A 109 18.35 -18.84 14.45
CA SER A 109 19.69 -18.67 15.01
C SER A 109 19.68 -18.36 16.50
N GLU A 110 18.90 -17.37 16.90
CA GLU A 110 18.98 -16.80 18.25
C GLU A 110 17.98 -17.44 19.25
N TYR A 111 16.83 -17.91 18.74
CA TYR A 111 15.73 -18.45 19.56
C TYR A 111 15.14 -19.72 18.93
N PRO A 112 15.96 -20.78 18.72
CA PRO A 112 15.52 -22.00 18.01
C PRO A 112 14.39 -22.75 18.73
N ASP A 113 14.34 -22.67 20.05
CA ASP A 113 13.35 -23.38 20.88
C ASP A 113 12.05 -22.59 21.12
N ALA A 114 12.00 -21.31 20.74
CA ALA A 114 10.80 -20.51 20.92
C ALA A 114 9.67 -20.92 19.95
N ASN A 115 8.47 -21.08 20.48
CA ASN A 115 7.27 -21.31 19.67
C ASN A 115 6.96 -20.06 18.81
N ARG A 116 6.39 -20.26 17.62
CA ARG A 116 5.98 -19.20 16.71
C ARG A 116 4.49 -19.20 16.57
N GLU A 117 3.84 -18.13 17.05
CA GLU A 117 2.40 -17.97 17.05
C GLU A 117 1.98 -16.91 16.01
N ALA A 118 1.23 -17.33 14.98
CA ALA A 118 0.68 -16.39 14.01
C ALA A 118 -0.61 -15.76 14.55
N VAL A 119 -0.64 -14.42 14.57
CA VAL A 119 -1.79 -13.60 14.99
C VAL A 119 -2.23 -12.65 13.87
N ALA A 120 -3.35 -11.96 14.05
CA ALA A 120 -4.01 -11.16 13.01
C ALA A 120 -3.16 -9.96 12.52
N SER A 121 -2.25 -9.42 13.35
CA SER A 121 -1.36 -8.31 12.98
C SER A 121 -0.13 -8.27 13.88
N THR A 122 0.91 -7.52 13.47
CA THR A 122 2.09 -7.24 14.31
C THR A 122 1.68 -6.49 15.59
N ALA A 123 0.72 -5.57 15.51
CA ALA A 123 0.18 -4.85 16.66
C ALA A 123 -0.49 -5.82 17.66
N ARG A 124 -1.25 -6.82 17.18
CA ARG A 124 -1.83 -7.85 18.05
C ARG A 124 -0.76 -8.70 18.74
N GLY A 125 0.37 -8.95 18.07
CA GLY A 125 1.53 -9.59 18.70
C GLY A 125 2.06 -8.78 19.89
N VAL A 126 2.20 -7.46 19.73
CA VAL A 126 2.64 -6.56 20.81
C VAL A 126 1.65 -6.55 21.98
N GLU A 127 0.34 -6.51 21.72
CA GLU A 127 -0.68 -6.64 22.79
C GLU A 127 -0.49 -7.94 23.57
N ARG A 128 -0.28 -9.07 22.88
CA ARG A 128 0.00 -10.36 23.52
C ARG A 128 1.25 -10.29 24.39
N ALA A 129 2.34 -9.67 23.92
CA ALA A 129 3.57 -9.53 24.68
C ALA A 129 3.41 -8.60 25.91
N ARG A 130 2.45 -7.65 25.88
CA ARG A 130 2.09 -6.85 27.06
C ARG A 130 1.26 -7.61 28.07
N GLU A 131 0.38 -8.50 27.60
CA GLU A 131 -0.51 -9.30 28.46
C GLU A 131 0.22 -10.46 29.15
N ASP A 132 1.28 -11.00 28.51
CA ASP A 132 1.97 -12.23 28.95
C ASP A 132 3.49 -12.09 28.78
N SER A 133 4.23 -12.14 29.90
CA SER A 133 5.70 -12.00 29.92
C SER A 133 6.43 -13.20 29.29
N SER A 134 5.76 -14.35 29.10
CA SER A 134 6.31 -15.50 28.35
C SER A 134 6.21 -15.33 26.82
N VAL A 135 5.64 -14.21 26.35
CA VAL A 135 5.47 -13.91 24.93
C VAL A 135 6.34 -12.72 24.52
N ALA A 136 7.13 -12.89 23.47
CA ALA A 136 7.76 -11.80 22.71
C ALA A 136 6.95 -11.51 21.44
N ALA A 137 7.12 -10.32 20.87
CA ALA A 137 6.48 -9.93 19.63
C ALA A 137 7.49 -9.50 18.56
N ILE A 138 7.15 -9.71 17.28
CA ILE A 138 7.83 -9.05 16.17
C ILE A 138 6.92 -7.93 15.67
N ALA A 139 7.42 -6.69 15.75
CA ALA A 139 6.71 -5.50 15.27
C ALA A 139 7.71 -4.40 14.90
N HIS A 140 7.21 -3.24 14.46
CA HIS A 140 8.05 -2.06 14.32
C HIS A 140 8.57 -1.61 15.70
N PRO A 141 9.85 -1.16 15.84
CA PRO A 141 10.42 -0.80 17.15
C PRO A 141 9.61 0.25 17.92
N ASP A 142 9.00 1.22 17.24
CA ASP A 142 8.15 2.23 17.89
C ASP A 142 6.89 1.65 18.57
N ASN A 143 6.52 0.41 18.31
CA ASN A 143 5.42 -0.25 19.00
C ASN A 143 5.84 -0.80 20.37
N ALA A 144 7.12 -0.71 20.73
CA ALA A 144 7.61 -1.22 22.00
C ALA A 144 6.95 -0.50 23.20
N GLU A 145 6.77 0.84 23.12
CA GLU A 145 6.23 1.65 24.22
C GLU A 145 6.86 1.27 25.58
N GLU A 146 6.11 0.56 26.44
CA GLU A 146 6.57 0.10 27.74
C GLU A 146 7.38 -1.22 27.71
N LEU A 147 7.49 -1.86 26.54
CA LEU A 147 8.25 -3.10 26.35
C LEU A 147 9.70 -2.80 25.96
N THR A 148 10.57 -3.79 26.14
CA THR A 148 11.98 -3.72 25.77
C THR A 148 12.18 -4.18 24.33
N VAL A 149 12.88 -3.39 23.52
CA VAL A 149 13.41 -3.82 22.21
C VAL A 149 14.66 -4.64 22.45
N LEU A 150 14.60 -5.94 22.17
CA LEU A 150 15.72 -6.88 22.35
C LEU A 150 16.68 -6.86 21.15
N ALA A 151 16.14 -6.68 19.94
CA ALA A 151 16.91 -6.56 18.70
C ALA A 151 16.12 -5.78 17.67
N GLU A 152 16.82 -5.01 16.83
CA GLU A 152 16.26 -4.27 15.71
C GLU A 152 16.74 -4.82 14.37
N ASP A 153 16.00 -4.49 13.30
CA ASP A 153 16.33 -4.86 11.91
C ASP A 153 16.56 -6.38 11.72
N ILE A 154 15.72 -7.18 12.38
CA ILE A 154 15.82 -8.64 12.36
C ILE A 154 15.25 -9.30 11.09
N GLN A 155 14.69 -8.54 10.17
CA GLN A 155 14.18 -9.02 8.88
C GLN A 155 15.32 -9.43 7.93
N GLU A 156 15.10 -10.49 7.15
CA GLU A 156 16.09 -11.01 6.18
C GLU A 156 16.35 -10.02 5.03
N ARG A 157 15.38 -9.19 4.68
CA ARG A 157 15.47 -8.23 3.56
C ARG A 157 15.28 -6.81 4.04
N THR A 158 16.29 -5.98 3.84
CA THR A 158 16.26 -4.54 4.18
C THR A 158 15.52 -3.70 3.14
N SER A 159 15.29 -4.25 1.93
CA SER A 159 14.55 -3.59 0.84
C SER A 159 13.03 -3.71 0.97
N ASN A 160 12.52 -4.30 2.06
CA ASN A 160 11.09 -4.43 2.27
C ASN A 160 10.45 -3.06 2.52
N ALA A 161 9.50 -2.70 1.69
CA ALA A 161 8.75 -1.45 1.81
C ALA A 161 7.29 -1.65 1.38
N THR A 162 6.41 -0.86 1.96
CA THR A 162 5.01 -0.79 1.54
C THR A 162 4.74 0.60 0.95
N ARG A 163 4.11 0.62 -0.22
CA ARG A 163 3.56 1.81 -0.86
C ARG A 163 2.13 2.01 -0.41
N PHE A 164 1.80 3.24 -0.06
CA PHE A 164 0.45 3.67 0.26
C PHE A 164 0.03 4.79 -0.67
N PHE A 165 -1.22 4.78 -1.10
CA PHE A 165 -1.84 5.95 -1.71
C PHE A 165 -2.61 6.75 -0.67
N VAL A 166 -2.48 8.07 -0.75
CA VAL A 166 -3.36 9.01 -0.09
C VAL A 166 -4.44 9.38 -1.09
N VAL A 167 -5.66 8.91 -0.84
CA VAL A 167 -6.82 9.19 -1.67
C VAL A 167 -7.63 10.35 -1.11
N ALA A 168 -8.24 11.12 -2.01
CA ALA A 168 -9.08 12.28 -1.73
C ALA A 168 -10.33 12.24 -2.63
N PRO A 169 -11.36 13.07 -2.37
CA PRO A 169 -12.48 13.25 -3.29
C PRO A 169 -12.00 13.63 -4.69
N ALA A 170 -12.67 13.15 -5.73
CA ALA A 170 -12.26 13.28 -7.13
C ALA A 170 -12.01 14.73 -7.59
N ASN A 171 -12.75 15.70 -7.02
CA ASN A 171 -12.58 17.12 -7.30
C ASN A 171 -11.27 17.73 -6.78
N GLU A 172 -10.53 17.00 -5.94
CA GLU A 172 -9.21 17.39 -5.42
C GLU A 172 -8.05 16.80 -6.25
N ARG A 173 -8.33 16.20 -7.42
CA ARG A 173 -7.29 15.63 -8.29
C ARG A 173 -6.24 16.68 -8.62
N SER A 174 -5.00 16.41 -8.20
CA SER A 174 -3.87 17.31 -8.38
C SER A 174 -3.47 17.41 -9.86
N ARG A 175 -3.01 18.61 -10.26
CA ARG A 175 -2.35 18.87 -11.53
C ARG A 175 -0.84 18.84 -11.46
N ALA A 176 -0.29 18.84 -10.23
CA ALA A 176 1.13 18.81 -9.97
C ALA A 176 1.54 17.43 -9.45
N GLY A 177 2.75 17.04 -9.79
CA GLY A 177 3.37 15.78 -9.37
C GLY A 177 4.15 15.14 -10.50
N GLY A 178 5.25 14.47 -10.17
CA GLY A 178 6.14 13.80 -11.12
C GLY A 178 5.71 12.38 -11.49
N LYS A 179 4.65 11.86 -10.86
CA LYS A 179 4.14 10.50 -11.08
C LYS A 179 2.63 10.52 -11.23
N THR A 180 2.10 9.64 -12.07
CA THR A 180 0.66 9.55 -12.35
C THR A 180 0.20 8.10 -12.27
N SER A 181 -1.01 7.89 -11.77
CA SER A 181 -1.73 6.60 -11.84
C SER A 181 -3.01 6.73 -12.64
N LEU A 182 -3.31 5.69 -13.42
CA LEU A 182 -4.56 5.56 -14.14
C LEU A 182 -5.08 4.12 -14.14
N VAL A 183 -6.36 4.00 -14.43
CA VAL A 183 -7.04 2.72 -14.61
C VAL A 183 -7.67 2.72 -16.01
N VAL A 184 -7.42 1.66 -16.77
CA VAL A 184 -7.94 1.51 -18.15
C VAL A 184 -8.77 0.24 -18.26
N TYR A 185 -10.01 0.37 -18.69
CA TYR A 185 -10.85 -0.73 -19.15
C TYR A 185 -11.13 -0.57 -20.64
N PRO A 186 -10.46 -1.34 -21.51
CA PRO A 186 -10.59 -1.17 -22.96
C PRO A 186 -11.87 -1.77 -23.54
N SER A 187 -12.63 -2.58 -22.75
CA SER A 187 -13.82 -3.33 -23.23
C SER A 187 -13.55 -4.14 -24.52
N ALA A 188 -12.32 -4.59 -24.69
CA ALA A 188 -11.84 -5.34 -25.85
C ALA A 188 -10.84 -6.41 -25.41
N ASN A 189 -10.71 -7.47 -26.19
CA ASN A 189 -9.68 -8.49 -26.00
C ASN A 189 -9.25 -9.05 -27.37
N TYR A 190 -8.02 -8.70 -27.78
CA TYR A 190 -7.39 -9.17 -29.02
C TYR A 190 -5.87 -9.28 -28.82
N PRO A 191 -5.17 -10.10 -29.66
CA PRO A 191 -3.73 -10.20 -29.59
C PRO A 191 -3.05 -8.85 -29.80
N GLY A 192 -2.18 -8.44 -28.85
CA GLY A 192 -1.45 -7.17 -28.92
C GLY A 192 -2.14 -5.99 -28.20
N LEU A 193 -3.36 -6.13 -27.67
CA LEU A 193 -4.08 -5.04 -26.99
C LEU A 193 -3.23 -4.34 -25.92
N LEU A 194 -2.62 -5.10 -25.00
CA LEU A 194 -1.80 -4.52 -23.94
C LEU A 194 -0.59 -3.77 -24.52
N LEU A 195 0.05 -4.31 -25.55
CA LEU A 195 1.15 -3.64 -26.23
C LEU A 195 0.69 -2.29 -26.81
N SER A 196 -0.46 -2.27 -27.49
CA SER A 196 -1.03 -1.04 -28.06
C SER A 196 -1.37 0.00 -27.00
N LEU A 197 -1.85 -0.43 -25.82
CA LEU A 197 -2.15 0.49 -24.68
C LEU A 197 -0.88 1.09 -24.07
N LEU A 198 0.25 0.38 -24.10
CA LEU A 198 1.52 0.84 -23.48
C LEU A 198 2.44 1.55 -24.48
N GLU A 199 2.31 1.30 -25.78
CA GLU A 199 3.15 1.89 -26.83
C GLU A 199 3.13 3.44 -26.85
N PRO A 200 2.00 4.15 -26.64
CA PRO A 200 1.97 5.61 -26.60
C PRO A 200 2.89 6.24 -25.56
N PHE A 201 3.08 5.56 -24.41
CA PHE A 201 4.00 6.01 -23.36
C PHE A 201 5.46 5.84 -23.78
N ALA A 202 5.79 4.67 -24.34
CA ALA A 202 7.16 4.38 -24.82
C ALA A 202 7.60 5.33 -25.93
N GLN A 203 6.70 5.66 -26.86
CA GLN A 203 6.99 6.61 -27.98
C GLN A 203 7.27 8.04 -27.50
N ARG A 204 6.91 8.38 -26.24
CA ARG A 204 7.07 9.71 -25.63
C ARG A 204 8.05 9.73 -24.46
N ASP A 205 8.90 8.70 -24.35
CA ASP A 205 9.87 8.56 -23.26
C ASP A 205 9.23 8.70 -21.86
N ILE A 206 8.03 8.14 -21.68
CA ILE A 206 7.36 8.08 -20.39
C ILE A 206 7.62 6.70 -19.77
N ASN A 207 8.36 6.68 -18.66
CA ASN A 207 8.70 5.46 -17.96
C ASN A 207 7.51 4.92 -17.17
N LEU A 208 7.16 3.65 -17.39
CA LEU A 208 6.13 2.94 -16.63
C LEU A 208 6.77 2.32 -15.38
N THR A 209 6.23 2.62 -14.21
CA THR A 209 6.73 2.10 -12.93
C THR A 209 5.91 0.93 -12.41
N ARG A 210 4.67 0.76 -12.88
CA ARG A 210 3.83 -0.40 -12.58
C ARG A 210 2.82 -0.63 -13.69
N VAL A 211 2.59 -1.89 -14.00
CA VAL A 211 1.47 -2.37 -14.84
C VAL A 211 0.88 -3.59 -14.15
N GLU A 212 -0.39 -3.53 -13.81
CA GLU A 212 -1.11 -4.62 -13.16
C GLU A 212 -2.42 -4.88 -13.90
N SER A 213 -2.72 -6.14 -14.18
CA SER A 213 -3.97 -6.53 -14.81
C SER A 213 -4.90 -7.21 -13.80
N ARG A 214 -6.16 -6.77 -13.78
CA ARG A 214 -7.22 -7.35 -12.94
C ARG A 214 -8.37 -7.83 -13.82
N PRO A 215 -9.00 -8.99 -13.53
CA PRO A 215 -10.25 -9.34 -14.20
C PRO A 215 -11.28 -8.22 -14.03
N SER A 216 -12.00 -7.88 -15.09
CA SER A 216 -13.03 -6.81 -15.05
C SER A 216 -14.26 -7.17 -14.22
N GLY A 217 -14.49 -8.46 -13.98
CA GLY A 217 -15.74 -8.98 -13.40
C GLY A 217 -16.91 -9.09 -14.41
N GLU A 218 -16.81 -8.46 -15.56
CA GLU A 218 -17.84 -8.44 -16.60
C GLU A 218 -17.89 -9.78 -17.37
N ARG A 219 -16.74 -10.20 -17.88
CA ARG A 219 -16.61 -11.43 -18.68
C ARG A 219 -15.23 -12.06 -18.53
N LEU A 220 -15.15 -13.38 -18.58
CA LEU A 220 -13.87 -14.09 -18.60
C LEU A 220 -13.02 -13.64 -19.80
N GLY A 221 -11.78 -13.27 -19.50
CA GLY A 221 -10.83 -12.78 -20.50
C GLY A 221 -10.84 -11.26 -20.69
N ASP A 222 -11.73 -10.53 -20.02
CA ASP A 222 -11.72 -9.07 -20.01
C ASP A 222 -10.97 -8.57 -18.76
N TYR A 223 -10.12 -7.56 -18.96
CA TYR A 223 -9.23 -7.04 -17.94
C TYR A 223 -9.32 -5.54 -17.77
N VAL A 224 -9.15 -5.09 -16.54
CA VAL A 224 -8.85 -3.71 -16.16
C VAL A 224 -7.35 -3.62 -15.93
N PHE A 225 -6.70 -2.58 -16.46
CA PHE A 225 -5.27 -2.35 -16.32
C PHE A 225 -5.02 -1.14 -15.42
N HIS A 226 -4.22 -1.34 -14.38
CA HIS A 226 -3.69 -0.26 -13.54
C HIS A 226 -2.29 0.07 -14.01
N VAL A 227 -2.04 1.34 -14.30
CA VAL A 227 -0.76 1.81 -14.83
C VAL A 227 -0.28 3.00 -14.02
N ASP A 228 0.96 2.91 -13.50
CA ASP A 228 1.67 4.02 -12.89
C ASP A 228 2.85 4.41 -13.77
N PHE A 229 3.09 5.71 -13.95
CA PHE A 229 4.18 6.22 -14.78
C PHE A 229 4.78 7.53 -14.25
N GLU A 230 6.02 7.82 -14.68
CA GLU A 230 6.82 8.97 -14.28
C GLU A 230 6.62 10.15 -15.24
N ALA A 231 5.48 10.80 -15.14
CA ALA A 231 5.16 12.06 -15.79
C ALA A 231 3.95 12.70 -15.11
N GLY A 232 3.82 14.01 -15.20
CA GLY A 232 2.62 14.73 -14.76
C GLY A 232 1.47 14.50 -15.73
N LEU A 233 0.24 14.38 -15.21
CA LEU A 233 -0.99 14.11 -15.98
C LEU A 233 -1.25 15.15 -17.08
N TYR A 234 -0.83 16.39 -16.86
CA TYR A 234 -1.08 17.54 -17.72
C TYR A 234 0.18 18.03 -18.47
N GLU A 235 1.22 17.21 -18.53
CA GLU A 235 2.33 17.42 -19.47
C GLU A 235 1.81 17.13 -20.90
N GLU A 236 2.20 17.94 -21.89
CA GLU A 236 1.78 17.80 -23.29
C GLU A 236 1.99 16.36 -23.82
N ARG A 237 3.18 15.78 -23.57
CA ARG A 237 3.48 14.41 -23.97
C ARG A 237 2.58 13.36 -23.30
N THR A 238 2.14 13.63 -22.07
CA THR A 238 1.24 12.74 -21.31
C THR A 238 -0.18 12.86 -21.84
N GLU A 239 -0.66 14.09 -22.10
CA GLU A 239 -2.00 14.32 -22.68
C GLU A 239 -2.13 13.67 -24.06
N GLU A 240 -1.10 13.76 -24.91
CA GLU A 240 -1.07 13.07 -26.21
C GLU A 240 -1.09 11.55 -26.06
N ALA A 241 -0.28 10.97 -25.15
CA ALA A 241 -0.29 9.52 -24.89
C ALA A 241 -1.66 9.05 -24.41
N LEU A 242 -2.26 9.81 -23.49
CA LEU A 242 -3.58 9.49 -22.95
C LEU A 242 -4.70 9.60 -23.98
N ALA A 243 -4.63 10.55 -24.92
CA ALA A 243 -5.59 10.65 -26.03
C ALA A 243 -5.59 9.39 -26.91
N GLU A 244 -4.41 8.80 -27.18
CA GLU A 244 -4.31 7.54 -27.91
C GLU A 244 -4.85 6.35 -27.09
N VAL A 245 -4.54 6.27 -25.78
CA VAL A 245 -5.08 5.25 -24.87
C VAL A 245 -6.60 5.34 -24.77
N GLU A 246 -7.15 6.56 -24.64
CA GLU A 246 -8.60 6.81 -24.61
C GLU A 246 -9.27 6.36 -25.91
N ALA A 247 -8.64 6.60 -27.07
CA ALA A 247 -9.14 6.14 -28.35
C ALA A 247 -9.15 4.61 -28.46
N LEU A 248 -8.16 3.91 -27.91
CA LEU A 248 -8.11 2.45 -27.85
C LEU A 248 -9.17 1.87 -26.87
N ALA A 249 -9.56 2.64 -25.88
CA ALA A 249 -10.59 2.30 -24.90
C ALA A 249 -11.96 2.89 -25.23
N GLU A 250 -12.28 3.15 -26.53
CA GLU A 250 -13.50 3.84 -26.97
C GLU A 250 -14.79 3.21 -26.45
N ASN A 251 -14.84 1.88 -26.35
CA ASN A 251 -15.99 1.14 -25.83
C ASN A 251 -15.89 0.79 -24.34
N GLY A 252 -14.86 1.28 -23.69
CA GLY A 252 -14.58 1.10 -22.27
C GLY A 252 -14.49 2.44 -21.55
N TRP A 253 -13.47 2.57 -20.69
CA TRP A 253 -13.21 3.82 -19.98
C TRP A 253 -11.75 3.95 -19.54
N VAL A 254 -11.29 5.18 -19.35
CA VAL A 254 -10.02 5.53 -18.73
C VAL A 254 -10.30 6.40 -17.51
N ARG A 255 -9.83 5.97 -16.34
CA ARG A 255 -9.92 6.76 -15.10
C ARG A 255 -8.54 7.27 -14.74
N LYS A 256 -8.38 8.59 -14.78
CA LYS A 256 -7.17 9.29 -14.36
C LYS A 256 -7.25 9.48 -12.85
N LEU A 257 -6.46 8.77 -12.06
CA LEU A 257 -6.49 8.87 -10.60
C LEU A 257 -5.84 10.18 -10.12
N GLY A 258 -4.82 10.68 -10.81
CA GLY A 258 -4.18 11.96 -10.50
C GLY A 258 -2.67 11.90 -10.62
N SER A 259 -2.05 13.08 -10.53
CA SER A 259 -0.58 13.22 -10.40
C SER A 259 -0.22 13.52 -8.96
N TYR A 260 0.92 13.01 -8.53
CA TYR A 260 1.42 13.13 -7.16
C TYR A 260 2.92 12.96 -7.11
N ASP A 261 3.50 13.35 -5.98
CA ASP A 261 4.90 13.06 -5.66
C ASP A 261 4.99 11.90 -4.67
N THR A 262 6.13 11.21 -4.70
CA THR A 262 6.46 10.14 -3.76
C THR A 262 7.16 10.72 -2.55
N GLU A 263 6.65 10.42 -1.37
CA GLU A 263 7.25 10.77 -0.09
C GLU A 263 7.73 9.51 0.64
N HIS A 264 9.00 9.50 1.02
CA HIS A 264 9.56 8.44 1.86
C HIS A 264 9.33 8.79 3.33
N VAL A 265 8.43 8.04 3.96
CA VAL A 265 8.10 8.22 5.38
C VAL A 265 8.99 7.30 6.19
N LEU A 266 10.04 7.88 6.78
CA LEU A 266 10.87 7.21 7.77
C LEU A 266 10.21 7.40 9.13
N PHE A 267 9.72 6.30 9.70
CA PHE A 267 9.32 6.30 11.10
C PHE A 267 10.59 6.12 11.91
N GLY A 268 10.98 7.12 12.63
CA GLY A 268 12.15 7.12 13.48
C GLY A 268 11.92 8.07 14.62
N SER A 269 12.41 7.67 15.77
CA SER A 269 12.46 8.41 17.02
C SER A 269 12.74 9.89 16.81
N ASP A 270 11.85 10.73 17.30
CA ASP A 270 12.21 12.03 17.83
C ASP A 270 13.06 11.87 19.12
#